data_321e5d270e4543e7d7edbe942e4730ce
#
_entry.id   321e5d270e4543e7d7edbe942e4730ce
#
_cell.length_a   1.000
_cell.length_b   1.000
_cell.length_c   1.000
_cell.angle_alpha   90.00
_cell.angle_beta   90.00
_cell.angle_gamma   90.00
#
_symmetry.space_group_name_H-M   'P 1'
#
loop_
_entity.id
_entity.type
_entity.pdbx_description
1 polymer ?
#
loop_
_entity_poly.entity_id
_entity_poly.type
_entity_poly.pdbx_seq_one_letter_code
_entity_poly.pdbx_strand_id
1 'polypeptide(L)'
;MTKTISLLGSTGSIGRQTLAVARELKLRVAALAAHGSVELIEAQAREFGPRLAVLYDAAAAEELRQRLRDTDIEVLSGPEGLLAAAQAQEADTVVTAVVGSVGLAPTLAAIRLGRRIALANKETLVCAGELVMTAAKEYGADIVPVDSEHSAIFQCLQSCADRREIRRLILTCSGGPFFGKRYEELEIMTPAHALKHPNWSMGAKITIDSATLMNKGLEVIEAMRLYGLPLEQVDAVVHRQSVIHSLVEFRDGAMLAQLGTPDMKLPIRYAMTWPERAASPEEPLDLLRCGALTFAPIDADAFRCFAIARQCAKEGGTACAVMNAANEEAVWAFLRGENSFNGIHRTVEAALDRVAVKYQPSLADILEADRLAREAARAVLKR
;
A
#
# COMPACT_ATOMS: atom_id res chain seq x y z
N MET A 1 7.44 -2.75 28.00
CA MET A 1 7.59 -4.09 27.37
C MET A 1 8.13 -3.88 25.95
N THR A 2 9.04 -4.73 25.49
CA THR A 2 9.55 -4.65 24.11
C THR A 2 8.42 -5.02 23.15
N LYS A 3 8.10 -4.11 22.21
CA LYS A 3 7.05 -4.37 21.21
C LYS A 3 7.46 -5.53 20.30
N THR A 4 6.49 -6.36 19.92
CA THR A 4 6.72 -7.54 19.08
C THR A 4 5.90 -7.40 17.80
N ILE A 5 6.52 -7.62 16.65
CA ILE A 5 5.84 -7.51 15.35
C ILE A 5 5.70 -8.86 14.66
N SER A 6 4.65 -9.01 13.86
CA SER A 6 4.56 -9.97 12.77
C SER A 6 4.66 -9.23 11.45
N LEU A 7 5.47 -9.71 10.51
CA LEU A 7 5.73 -9.03 9.24
C LEU A 7 5.30 -9.88 8.05
N LEU A 8 4.27 -9.45 7.37
CA LEU A 8 3.76 -10.04 6.14
C LEU A 8 4.38 -9.30 4.94
N GLY A 9 5.19 -10.00 4.15
CA GLY A 9 5.92 -9.43 3.01
C GLY A 9 7.36 -9.00 3.36
N SER A 10 8.08 -9.77 4.19
CA SER A 10 9.38 -9.42 4.76
C SER A 10 10.49 -9.21 3.73
N THR A 11 10.44 -9.86 2.59
CA THR A 11 11.48 -9.80 1.54
C THR A 11 11.26 -8.66 0.53
N GLY A 12 10.08 -8.02 0.55
CA GLY A 12 9.76 -6.86 -0.28
C GLY A 12 10.48 -5.57 0.16
N SER A 13 10.32 -4.50 -0.60
CA SER A 13 10.96 -3.20 -0.29
C SER A 13 10.57 -2.68 1.09
N ILE A 14 9.28 -2.63 1.41
CA ILE A 14 8.77 -2.19 2.72
C ILE A 14 9.19 -3.17 3.81
N GLY A 15 9.10 -4.48 3.57
CA GLY A 15 9.48 -5.50 4.55
C GLY A 15 10.94 -5.40 4.99
N ARG A 16 11.87 -5.22 4.05
CA ARG A 16 13.29 -5.04 4.35
C ARG A 16 13.56 -3.75 5.16
N GLN A 17 12.89 -2.65 4.83
CA GLN A 17 12.98 -1.40 5.58
C GLN A 17 12.34 -1.55 6.98
N THR A 18 11.24 -2.30 7.09
CA THR A 18 10.63 -2.64 8.39
C THR A 18 11.61 -3.40 9.28
N LEU A 19 12.32 -4.40 8.74
CA LEU A 19 13.31 -5.14 9.51
C LEU A 19 14.53 -4.27 9.88
N ALA A 20 14.96 -3.34 9.02
CA ALA A 20 15.99 -2.37 9.37
C ALA A 20 15.57 -1.51 10.57
N VAL A 21 14.35 -0.97 10.55
CA VAL A 21 13.79 -0.19 11.66
C VAL A 21 13.59 -1.07 12.91
N ALA A 22 13.13 -2.31 12.75
CA ALA A 22 12.96 -3.25 13.87
C ALA A 22 14.30 -3.54 14.57
N ARG A 23 15.39 -3.67 13.82
CA ARG A 23 16.76 -3.85 14.34
C ARG A 23 17.20 -2.61 15.15
N GLU A 24 17.02 -1.42 14.60
CA GLU A 24 17.36 -0.15 15.25
C GLU A 24 16.60 0.06 16.57
N LEU A 25 15.31 -0.26 16.56
CA LEU A 25 14.41 -0.15 17.71
C LEU A 25 14.47 -1.36 18.66
N LYS A 26 15.25 -2.39 18.33
CA LYS A 26 15.35 -3.66 19.07
C LYS A 26 13.98 -4.32 19.29
N LEU A 27 13.11 -4.28 18.28
CA LEU A 27 11.81 -4.94 18.32
C LEU A 27 12.01 -6.46 18.17
N ARG A 28 11.13 -7.23 18.78
CA ARG A 28 11.04 -8.67 18.55
C ARG A 28 10.23 -8.94 17.30
N VAL A 29 10.59 -9.99 16.58
CA VAL A 29 9.84 -10.46 15.39
C VAL A 29 9.27 -11.83 15.73
N ALA A 30 7.94 -11.94 15.81
CA ALA A 30 7.24 -13.19 16.11
C ALA A 30 7.09 -14.06 14.86
N ALA A 31 6.82 -13.44 13.71
CA ALA A 31 6.64 -14.15 12.46
C ALA A 31 7.14 -13.33 11.26
N LEU A 32 7.66 -14.03 10.26
CA LEU A 32 8.05 -13.51 8.95
C LEU A 32 7.28 -14.25 7.87
N ALA A 33 6.71 -13.51 6.89
CA ALA A 33 6.10 -14.13 5.74
C ALA A 33 6.58 -13.47 4.44
N ALA A 34 6.78 -14.28 3.39
CA ALA A 34 7.15 -13.83 2.05
C ALA A 34 6.53 -14.73 0.98
N HIS A 35 6.69 -14.39 -0.31
CA HIS A 35 6.15 -15.20 -1.39
C HIS A 35 6.99 -16.45 -1.66
N GLY A 36 8.25 -16.30 -2.10
CA GLY A 36 9.09 -17.44 -2.51
C GLY A 36 10.60 -17.18 -2.41
N SER A 37 11.03 -16.07 -1.77
CA SER A 37 12.46 -15.69 -1.68
C SER A 37 13.15 -16.46 -0.53
N VAL A 38 13.52 -17.71 -0.76
CA VAL A 38 14.08 -18.63 0.26
C VAL A 38 15.32 -18.04 0.94
N GLU A 39 16.31 -17.62 0.17
CA GLU A 39 17.59 -17.12 0.70
C GLU A 39 17.43 -15.89 1.59
N LEU A 40 16.56 -14.95 1.15
CA LEU A 40 16.33 -13.71 1.91
C LEU A 40 15.59 -13.98 3.22
N ILE A 41 14.53 -14.81 3.20
CA ILE A 41 13.78 -15.11 4.41
C ILE A 41 14.57 -15.99 5.38
N GLU A 42 15.43 -16.90 4.88
CA GLU A 42 16.37 -17.66 5.72
C GLU A 42 17.30 -16.72 6.48
N ALA A 43 17.96 -15.79 5.78
CA ALA A 43 18.83 -14.81 6.41
C ALA A 43 18.10 -13.97 7.47
N GLN A 44 16.88 -13.51 7.15
CA GLN A 44 16.04 -12.76 8.09
C GLN A 44 15.63 -13.62 9.29
N ALA A 45 15.26 -14.88 9.07
CA ALA A 45 14.86 -15.79 10.12
C ALA A 45 16.03 -16.13 11.08
N ARG A 46 17.22 -16.35 10.54
CA ARG A 46 18.42 -16.55 11.37
C ARG A 46 18.83 -15.31 12.17
N GLU A 47 18.62 -14.13 11.62
CA GLU A 47 18.93 -12.86 12.29
C GLU A 47 17.94 -12.52 13.40
N PHE A 48 16.64 -12.62 13.13
CA PHE A 48 15.61 -12.15 14.06
C PHE A 48 15.06 -13.25 14.98
N GLY A 49 15.30 -14.53 14.68
CA GLY A 49 14.83 -15.66 15.47
C GLY A 49 13.30 -15.70 15.67
N PRO A 50 12.47 -15.54 14.61
CA PRO A 50 11.05 -15.61 14.77
C PRO A 50 10.61 -17.03 15.14
N ARG A 51 9.45 -17.17 15.78
CA ARG A 51 8.86 -18.47 16.00
C ARG A 51 8.36 -19.13 14.69
N LEU A 52 7.92 -18.30 13.74
CA LEU A 52 7.27 -18.74 12.50
C LEU A 52 7.88 -18.05 11.28
N ALA A 53 8.25 -18.82 10.27
CA ALA A 53 8.61 -18.35 8.94
C ALA A 53 7.64 -18.94 7.90
N VAL A 54 7.15 -18.12 6.97
CA VAL A 54 6.14 -18.52 6.00
C VAL A 54 6.58 -18.16 4.59
N LEU A 55 6.54 -19.14 3.69
CA LEU A 55 6.60 -18.87 2.25
C LEU A 55 5.28 -19.25 1.59
N TYR A 56 4.71 -18.34 0.82
CA TYR A 56 3.44 -18.58 0.13
C TYR A 56 3.55 -19.70 -0.90
N ASP A 57 4.70 -19.78 -1.59
CA ASP A 57 5.05 -20.89 -2.48
C ASP A 57 5.40 -22.13 -1.67
N ALA A 58 4.70 -23.24 -1.93
CA ALA A 58 4.86 -24.49 -1.17
C ALA A 58 6.22 -25.17 -1.41
N ALA A 59 6.75 -25.09 -2.64
CA ALA A 59 8.05 -25.68 -2.96
C ALA A 59 9.19 -24.92 -2.29
N ALA A 60 9.11 -23.59 -2.32
CA ALA A 60 10.04 -22.70 -1.61
C ALA A 60 9.97 -22.91 -0.09
N ALA A 61 8.79 -23.16 0.47
CA ALA A 61 8.63 -23.43 1.89
C ALA A 61 9.28 -24.75 2.30
N GLU A 62 9.19 -25.79 1.46
CA GLU A 62 9.86 -27.06 1.73
C GLU A 62 11.39 -26.89 1.71
N GLU A 63 11.93 -26.14 0.75
CA GLU A 63 13.35 -25.80 0.73
C GLU A 63 13.77 -25.02 1.98
N LEU A 64 12.98 -24.03 2.40
CA LEU A 64 13.25 -23.26 3.61
C LEU A 64 13.25 -24.15 4.85
N ARG A 65 12.33 -25.10 4.96
CA ARG A 65 12.26 -26.06 6.09
C ARG A 65 13.55 -26.89 6.20
N GLN A 66 14.09 -27.34 5.06
CA GLN A 66 15.35 -28.07 5.03
C GLN A 66 16.52 -27.19 5.46
N ARG A 67 16.54 -25.92 5.06
CA ARG A 67 17.60 -24.97 5.41
C ARG A 67 17.58 -24.58 6.88
N LEU A 68 16.39 -24.45 7.50
CA LEU A 68 16.21 -24.04 8.91
C LEU A 68 16.10 -25.23 9.89
N ARG A 69 16.38 -26.47 9.46
CA ARG A 69 16.29 -27.69 10.30
C ARG A 69 17.16 -27.68 11.57
N ASP A 70 18.15 -26.81 11.62
CA ASP A 70 19.06 -26.58 12.74
C ASP A 70 18.55 -25.52 13.74
N THR A 71 17.31 -25.06 13.57
CA THR A 71 16.65 -24.04 14.40
C THR A 71 15.31 -24.56 14.92
N ASP A 72 14.74 -23.87 15.92
CA ASP A 72 13.38 -24.14 16.43
C ASP A 72 12.28 -23.35 15.66
N ILE A 73 12.60 -22.78 14.49
CA ILE A 73 11.69 -21.98 13.70
C ILE A 73 10.74 -22.88 12.92
N GLU A 74 9.43 -22.74 13.18
CA GLU A 74 8.40 -23.43 12.43
C GLU A 74 8.29 -22.84 11.01
N VAL A 75 8.17 -23.71 9.99
CA VAL A 75 8.00 -23.27 8.59
C VAL A 75 6.65 -23.74 8.06
N LEU A 76 5.80 -22.76 7.70
CA LEU A 76 4.50 -23.00 7.07
C LEU A 76 4.46 -22.47 5.63
N SER A 77 3.41 -22.85 4.88
CA SER A 77 3.23 -22.41 3.50
C SER A 77 1.81 -21.97 3.18
N GLY A 78 1.66 -21.28 2.05
CA GLY A 78 0.38 -20.92 1.45
C GLY A 78 -0.47 -19.92 2.24
N PRO A 79 -1.77 -19.83 1.89
CA PRO A 79 -2.70 -18.91 2.55
C PRO A 79 -2.85 -19.17 4.04
N GLU A 80 -2.87 -20.44 4.46
CA GLU A 80 -3.00 -20.85 5.87
C GLU A 80 -1.78 -20.42 6.69
N GLY A 81 -0.57 -20.58 6.13
CA GLY A 81 0.65 -20.06 6.74
C GLY A 81 0.63 -18.53 6.89
N LEU A 82 0.16 -17.82 5.87
CA LEU A 82 0.03 -16.36 5.93
C LEU A 82 -0.97 -15.91 7.00
N LEU A 83 -2.09 -16.63 7.16
CA LEU A 83 -3.04 -16.41 8.24
C LEU A 83 -2.40 -16.67 9.61
N ALA A 84 -1.66 -17.78 9.77
CA ALA A 84 -0.96 -18.10 11.00
C ALA A 84 0.05 -17.01 11.39
N ALA A 85 0.80 -16.48 10.42
CA ALA A 85 1.71 -15.35 10.66
C ALA A 85 0.96 -14.09 11.13
N ALA A 86 -0.17 -13.75 10.51
CA ALA A 86 -1.00 -12.62 10.93
C ALA A 86 -1.58 -12.78 12.34
N GLN A 87 -1.78 -14.02 12.78
CA GLN A 87 -2.37 -14.38 14.09
C GLN A 87 -1.31 -14.76 15.14
N ALA A 88 -0.01 -14.58 14.87
CA ALA A 88 1.06 -14.92 15.82
C ALA A 88 0.78 -14.32 17.20
N GLN A 89 0.70 -15.19 18.23
CA GLN A 89 0.18 -14.83 19.57
C GLN A 89 0.99 -13.73 20.25
N GLU A 90 2.31 -13.73 20.06
CA GLU A 90 3.22 -12.78 20.68
C GLU A 90 3.23 -11.41 19.99
N ALA A 91 2.63 -11.26 18.81
CA ALA A 91 2.68 -10.02 18.05
C ALA A 91 1.68 -8.99 18.60
N ASP A 92 2.17 -7.82 18.98
CA ASP A 92 1.35 -6.66 19.33
C ASP A 92 0.90 -5.90 18.07
N THR A 93 1.73 -5.93 17.03
CA THR A 93 1.54 -5.22 15.77
C THR A 93 1.77 -6.16 14.60
N VAL A 94 0.87 -6.14 13.63
CA VAL A 94 1.03 -6.82 12.34
C VAL A 94 1.34 -5.79 11.26
N VAL A 95 2.51 -5.93 10.64
CA VAL A 95 2.91 -5.10 9.50
C VAL A 95 2.48 -5.80 8.22
N THR A 96 1.56 -5.21 7.47
CA THR A 96 1.02 -5.78 6.24
C THR A 96 1.71 -5.14 5.03
N ALA A 97 2.79 -5.78 4.55
CA ALA A 97 3.61 -5.31 3.44
C ALA A 97 3.60 -6.24 2.22
N VAL A 98 2.58 -7.09 2.11
CA VAL A 98 2.29 -7.89 0.91
C VAL A 98 1.66 -7.01 -0.17
N VAL A 99 1.76 -7.41 -1.43
CA VAL A 99 1.20 -6.67 -2.58
C VAL A 99 -0.11 -7.31 -3.02
N GLY A 100 -1.10 -6.47 -3.35
CA GLY A 100 -2.39 -6.93 -3.90
C GLY A 100 -3.39 -7.42 -2.86
N SER A 101 -4.48 -8.01 -3.33
CA SER A 101 -5.62 -8.44 -2.51
C SER A 101 -5.33 -9.61 -1.55
N VAL A 102 -4.19 -10.30 -1.70
CA VAL A 102 -3.77 -11.42 -0.84
C VAL A 102 -3.60 -11.01 0.64
N GLY A 103 -3.35 -9.72 0.89
CA GLY A 103 -3.23 -9.16 2.24
C GLY A 103 -4.55 -9.00 2.99
N LEU A 104 -5.69 -9.06 2.31
CA LEU A 104 -7.00 -8.73 2.90
C LEU A 104 -7.42 -9.71 4.00
N ALA A 105 -7.42 -11.00 3.71
CA ALA A 105 -7.84 -12.02 4.67
C ALA A 105 -6.96 -12.06 5.93
N PRO A 106 -5.60 -12.07 5.83
CA PRO A 106 -4.74 -12.03 7.00
C PRO A 106 -4.86 -10.72 7.79
N THR A 107 -5.07 -9.57 7.14
CA THR A 107 -5.31 -8.29 7.83
C THR A 107 -6.59 -8.34 8.65
N LEU A 108 -7.69 -8.83 8.08
CA LEU A 108 -8.95 -9.01 8.83
C LEU A 108 -8.81 -10.01 9.98
N ALA A 109 -8.02 -11.09 9.81
CA ALA A 109 -7.76 -12.05 10.88
C ALA A 109 -7.00 -11.40 12.06
N ALA A 110 -6.00 -10.57 11.78
CA ALA A 110 -5.27 -9.82 12.80
C ALA A 110 -6.14 -8.77 13.51
N ILE A 111 -6.99 -8.06 12.76
CA ILE A 111 -7.95 -7.09 13.29
C ILE A 111 -8.91 -7.75 14.30
N ARG A 112 -9.44 -8.94 13.98
CA ARG A 112 -10.35 -9.68 14.89
C ARG A 112 -9.71 -10.09 16.21
N LEU A 113 -8.38 -10.07 16.29
CA LEU A 113 -7.62 -10.29 17.53
C LEU A 113 -7.30 -8.96 18.27
N GLY A 114 -7.83 -7.83 17.81
CA GLY A 114 -7.54 -6.50 18.37
C GLY A 114 -6.10 -6.06 18.15
N ARG A 115 -5.38 -6.63 17.17
CA ARG A 115 -3.99 -6.29 16.91
C ARG A 115 -3.89 -4.93 16.21
N ARG A 116 -2.83 -4.18 16.54
CA ARG A 116 -2.47 -3.00 15.73
C ARG A 116 -2.03 -3.45 14.35
N ILE A 117 -2.52 -2.76 13.31
CA ILE A 117 -2.12 -2.98 11.93
C ILE A 117 -1.25 -1.80 11.48
N ALA A 118 0.02 -2.04 11.21
CA ALA A 118 0.87 -1.11 10.47
C ALA A 118 0.64 -1.39 8.97
N LEU A 119 -0.28 -0.61 8.38
CA LEU A 119 -0.84 -0.89 7.05
C LEU A 119 0.02 -0.29 5.95
N ALA A 120 0.74 -1.14 5.21
CA ALA A 120 1.44 -0.77 3.98
C ALA A 120 0.75 -1.31 2.71
N ASN A 121 -0.12 -2.31 2.85
CA ASN A 121 -0.92 -2.85 1.74
C ASN A 121 -2.19 -2.02 1.55
N LYS A 122 -2.10 -0.98 0.72
CA LYS A 122 -3.22 -0.06 0.45
C LYS A 122 -4.41 -0.76 -0.22
N GLU A 123 -4.15 -1.81 -0.99
CA GLU A 123 -5.18 -2.57 -1.68
C GLU A 123 -6.20 -3.17 -0.70
N THR A 124 -5.82 -3.43 0.53
CA THR A 124 -6.73 -3.85 1.61
C THR A 124 -7.86 -2.83 1.83
N LEU A 125 -7.56 -1.53 1.93
CA LEU A 125 -8.56 -0.48 2.08
C LEU A 125 -9.24 -0.10 0.76
N VAL A 126 -8.54 -0.19 -0.35
CA VAL A 126 -9.10 0.04 -1.69
C VAL A 126 -10.20 -0.96 -2.00
N CYS A 127 -9.93 -2.26 -1.79
CA CYS A 127 -10.86 -3.33 -2.15
C CYS A 127 -11.97 -3.54 -1.12
N ALA A 128 -11.67 -3.40 0.17
CA ALA A 128 -12.55 -3.80 1.27
C ALA A 128 -12.59 -2.79 2.43
N GLY A 129 -12.34 -1.51 2.18
CA GLY A 129 -12.15 -0.53 3.24
C GLY A 129 -13.30 -0.42 4.23
N GLU A 130 -14.55 -0.52 3.78
CA GLU A 130 -15.72 -0.50 4.67
C GLU A 130 -15.74 -1.69 5.64
N LEU A 131 -15.45 -2.90 5.14
CA LEU A 131 -15.37 -4.10 5.97
C LEU A 131 -14.20 -4.01 6.96
N VAL A 132 -13.06 -3.55 6.49
CA VAL A 132 -11.83 -3.44 7.30
C VAL A 132 -12.00 -2.40 8.41
N MET A 133 -12.49 -1.20 8.09
CA MET A 133 -12.66 -0.14 9.08
C MET A 133 -13.79 -0.46 10.07
N THR A 134 -14.86 -1.13 9.62
CA THR A 134 -15.93 -1.62 10.51
C THR A 134 -15.39 -2.66 11.49
N ALA A 135 -14.64 -3.65 11.00
CA ALA A 135 -14.01 -4.65 11.84
C ALA A 135 -13.00 -4.02 12.82
N ALA A 136 -12.17 -3.09 12.35
CA ALA A 136 -11.21 -2.41 13.22
C ALA A 136 -11.90 -1.70 14.40
N LYS A 137 -13.01 -1.02 14.14
CA LYS A 137 -13.82 -0.37 15.17
C LYS A 137 -14.46 -1.39 16.13
N GLU A 138 -15.01 -2.49 15.59
CA GLU A 138 -15.68 -3.54 16.37
C GLU A 138 -14.72 -4.24 17.32
N TYR A 139 -13.51 -4.60 16.84
CA TYR A 139 -12.53 -5.34 17.62
C TYR A 139 -11.48 -4.46 18.33
N GLY A 140 -11.62 -3.12 18.25
CA GLY A 140 -10.72 -2.18 18.91
C GLY A 140 -9.29 -2.22 18.37
N ALA A 141 -9.12 -2.54 17.08
CA ALA A 141 -7.82 -2.59 16.42
C ALA A 141 -7.43 -1.22 15.86
N ASP A 142 -6.21 -0.77 16.17
CA ASP A 142 -5.66 0.45 15.58
C ASP A 142 -5.15 0.17 14.16
N ILE A 143 -5.56 0.96 13.17
CA ILE A 143 -4.97 0.96 11.83
C ILE A 143 -4.06 2.18 11.71
N VAL A 144 -2.75 1.96 11.65
CA VAL A 144 -1.74 3.00 11.51
C VAL A 144 -1.11 2.91 10.12
N PRO A 145 -1.26 3.93 9.28
CA PRO A 145 -0.78 3.87 7.90
C PRO A 145 0.75 3.92 7.81
N VAL A 146 1.29 3.11 6.92
CA VAL A 146 2.71 3.10 6.53
C VAL A 146 2.92 3.83 5.21
N ASP A 147 1.92 3.88 4.32
CA ASP A 147 1.98 4.70 3.12
C ASP A 147 2.31 6.15 3.49
N SER A 148 3.28 6.76 2.82
CA SER A 148 3.88 8.05 3.23
C SER A 148 2.86 9.19 3.31
N GLU A 149 1.96 9.26 2.35
CA GLU A 149 0.94 10.29 2.27
C GLU A 149 -0.11 10.14 3.37
N HIS A 150 -0.53 8.91 3.63
CA HIS A 150 -1.48 8.60 4.69
C HIS A 150 -0.85 8.76 6.07
N SER A 151 0.38 8.33 6.25
CA SER A 151 1.13 8.58 7.48
C SER A 151 1.26 10.09 7.76
N ALA A 152 1.49 10.90 6.72
CA ALA A 152 1.56 12.35 6.85
C ALA A 152 0.22 12.94 7.35
N ILE A 153 -0.89 12.55 6.73
CA ILE A 153 -2.24 12.96 7.17
C ILE A 153 -2.50 12.48 8.60
N PHE A 154 -2.19 11.21 8.90
CA PHE A 154 -2.35 10.65 10.24
C PHE A 154 -1.61 11.47 11.29
N GLN A 155 -0.37 11.90 11.00
CA GLN A 155 0.43 12.74 11.88
C GLN A 155 -0.14 14.15 12.05
N CYS A 156 -0.63 14.77 10.98
CA CYS A 156 -1.28 16.09 11.04
C CYS A 156 -2.59 16.04 11.87
N LEU A 157 -3.29 14.91 11.86
CA LEU A 157 -4.56 14.74 12.56
C LEU A 157 -4.43 14.36 14.04
N GLN A 158 -3.20 14.20 14.59
CA GLN A 158 -3.03 13.88 16.01
C GLN A 158 -3.54 15.00 16.94
N SER A 159 -3.58 16.24 16.48
CA SER A 159 -4.14 17.39 17.22
C SER A 159 -5.60 17.69 16.88
N CYS A 160 -6.21 16.97 15.94
CA CYS A 160 -7.58 17.17 15.50
C CYS A 160 -8.55 16.43 16.43
N ALA A 161 -9.31 17.16 17.24
CA ALA A 161 -10.26 16.59 18.18
C ALA A 161 -11.53 16.06 17.47
N ASP A 162 -11.94 16.71 16.38
CA ASP A 162 -13.16 16.40 15.66
C ASP A 162 -12.92 16.38 14.14
N ARG A 163 -13.21 15.26 13.50
CA ARG A 163 -13.09 15.13 12.03
C ARG A 163 -13.95 16.12 11.25
N ARG A 164 -14.98 16.67 11.85
CA ARG A 164 -15.82 17.75 11.26
C ARG A 164 -15.07 19.07 11.07
N GLU A 165 -13.92 19.25 11.72
CA GLU A 165 -13.03 20.40 11.54
C GLU A 165 -12.26 20.33 10.20
N ILE A 166 -12.15 19.14 9.61
CA ILE A 166 -11.46 18.95 8.35
C ILE A 166 -12.31 19.52 7.21
N ARG A 167 -11.72 20.44 6.44
CA ARG A 167 -12.29 20.93 5.18
C ARG A 167 -11.98 19.94 4.06
N ARG A 168 -10.70 19.56 3.90
CA ARG A 168 -10.25 18.53 2.95
C ARG A 168 -8.86 18.03 3.29
N LEU A 169 -8.55 16.84 2.75
CA LEU A 169 -7.20 16.27 2.67
C LEU A 169 -6.61 16.59 1.31
N ILE A 170 -5.30 16.84 1.25
CA ILE A 170 -4.59 17.08 0.01
C ILE A 170 -3.40 16.13 -0.05
N LEU A 171 -3.53 15.08 -0.86
CA LEU A 171 -2.46 14.13 -1.13
C LEU A 171 -1.47 14.74 -2.11
N THR A 172 -0.18 14.61 -1.84
CA THR A 172 0.85 15.02 -2.81
C THR A 172 1.31 13.82 -3.62
N CYS A 173 1.77 14.05 -4.84
CA CYS A 173 2.46 13.05 -5.65
C CYS A 173 3.63 13.66 -6.43
N SER A 174 4.62 12.84 -6.76
CA SER A 174 5.73 13.28 -7.62
C SER A 174 5.30 13.59 -9.06
N GLY A 175 4.11 13.12 -9.47
CA GLY A 175 3.66 13.12 -10.86
C GLY A 175 4.33 12.05 -11.74
N GLY A 176 5.17 11.20 -11.14
CA GLY A 176 5.85 10.12 -11.84
C GLY A 176 6.88 10.59 -12.88
N PRO A 177 7.41 9.65 -13.70
CA PRO A 177 8.41 9.96 -14.74
C PRO A 177 7.82 10.73 -15.93
N PHE A 178 6.51 10.74 -16.10
CA PHE A 178 5.84 11.29 -17.29
C PHE A 178 5.11 12.60 -17.03
N PHE A 179 5.34 13.24 -15.91
CA PHE A 179 4.75 14.56 -15.61
C PHE A 179 4.97 15.55 -16.77
N GLY A 180 3.88 16.20 -17.19
CA GLY A 180 3.89 17.18 -18.29
C GLY A 180 3.78 16.59 -19.71
N LYS A 181 3.72 15.24 -19.84
CA LYS A 181 3.43 14.60 -21.12
C LYS A 181 1.95 14.59 -21.43
N ARG A 182 1.61 14.72 -22.72
CA ARG A 182 0.25 14.60 -23.22
C ARG A 182 -0.13 13.13 -23.43
N TYR A 183 -1.41 12.84 -23.47
CA TYR A 183 -1.96 11.48 -23.61
C TYR A 183 -1.37 10.72 -24.80
N GLU A 184 -1.22 11.37 -25.97
CA GLU A 184 -0.71 10.74 -27.19
C GLU A 184 0.78 10.36 -27.07
N GLU A 185 1.55 11.13 -26.29
CA GLU A 185 2.96 10.86 -26.06
C GLU A 185 3.17 9.65 -25.13
N LEU A 186 2.16 9.30 -24.33
CA LEU A 186 2.23 8.18 -23.40
C LEU A 186 2.10 6.82 -24.09
N GLU A 187 1.44 6.74 -25.27
CA GLU A 187 1.19 5.46 -25.97
C GLU A 187 2.49 4.70 -26.31
N ILE A 188 3.57 5.41 -26.61
CA ILE A 188 4.86 4.83 -27.01
C ILE A 188 5.82 4.63 -25.84
N MET A 189 5.39 4.91 -24.60
CA MET A 189 6.25 4.75 -23.43
C MET A 189 6.42 3.26 -23.09
N THR A 190 7.69 2.87 -22.88
CA THR A 190 8.07 1.49 -22.57
C THR A 190 8.22 1.26 -21.06
N PRO A 191 8.25 0.00 -20.60
CA PRO A 191 8.58 -0.32 -19.21
C PRO A 191 9.88 0.33 -18.72
N ALA A 192 10.92 0.35 -19.58
CA ALA A 192 12.20 0.97 -19.23
C ALA A 192 12.11 2.48 -18.98
N HIS A 193 11.18 3.18 -19.66
CA HIS A 193 10.90 4.59 -19.39
C HIS A 193 10.09 4.76 -18.10
N ALA A 194 9.07 3.94 -17.89
CA ALA A 194 8.16 4.04 -16.76
C ALA A 194 8.79 3.65 -15.41
N LEU A 195 9.80 2.76 -15.43
CA LEU A 195 10.51 2.34 -14.22
C LEU A 195 11.52 3.37 -13.68
N LYS A 196 11.74 4.49 -14.38
CA LYS A 196 12.63 5.58 -13.93
C LYS A 196 11.90 6.58 -13.05
N HIS A 197 11.58 6.18 -11.81
CA HIS A 197 10.95 7.11 -10.87
C HIS A 197 11.92 8.21 -10.42
N PRO A 198 11.48 9.50 -10.35
CA PRO A 198 12.40 10.62 -10.07
C PRO A 198 12.97 10.63 -8.65
N ASN A 199 12.19 10.21 -7.63
CA ASN A 199 12.51 10.42 -6.21
C ASN A 199 12.59 9.13 -5.39
N TRP A 200 11.89 8.06 -5.80
CA TRP A 200 11.72 6.85 -5.00
C TRP A 200 12.30 5.62 -5.70
N SER A 201 12.94 4.75 -4.91
CA SER A 201 13.31 3.39 -5.34
C SER A 201 12.26 2.41 -4.83
N MET A 202 11.41 1.93 -5.71
CA MET A 202 10.24 1.12 -5.37
C MET A 202 10.20 -0.19 -6.18
N GLY A 203 9.29 -1.09 -5.80
CA GLY A 203 8.98 -2.28 -6.59
C GLY A 203 8.40 -1.94 -7.97
N ALA A 204 8.55 -2.85 -8.93
CA ALA A 204 8.15 -2.60 -10.32
C ALA A 204 6.66 -2.22 -10.46
N LYS A 205 5.75 -2.96 -9.81
CA LYS A 205 4.29 -2.72 -9.91
C LYS A 205 3.91 -1.31 -9.46
N ILE A 206 4.33 -0.89 -8.27
CA ILE A 206 4.00 0.43 -7.74
C ILE A 206 4.68 1.56 -8.51
N THR A 207 5.84 1.30 -9.13
CA THR A 207 6.52 2.28 -10.00
C THR A 207 5.69 2.55 -11.26
N ILE A 208 5.09 1.51 -11.86
CA ILE A 208 4.16 1.69 -12.99
C ILE A 208 2.87 2.37 -12.53
N ASP A 209 2.34 2.02 -11.37
CA ASP A 209 1.16 2.71 -10.80
C ASP A 209 1.46 4.21 -10.54
N SER A 210 2.66 4.55 -10.12
CA SER A 210 3.10 5.94 -10.01
C SER A 210 3.16 6.63 -11.38
N ALA A 211 3.71 5.93 -12.40
CA ALA A 211 3.81 6.46 -13.75
C ALA A 211 2.44 6.73 -14.40
N THR A 212 1.44 5.89 -14.12
CA THR A 212 0.06 6.02 -14.62
C THR A 212 -0.82 6.90 -13.74
N LEU A 213 -0.33 7.36 -12.59
CA LEU A 213 -1.08 7.96 -11.49
C LEU A 213 -2.21 7.08 -10.91
N MET A 214 -2.25 5.78 -11.25
CA MET A 214 -3.11 4.81 -10.56
C MET A 214 -2.78 4.78 -9.06
N ASN A 215 -1.50 4.79 -8.69
CA ASN A 215 -1.10 4.82 -7.28
C ASN A 215 -1.79 5.95 -6.52
N LYS A 216 -1.80 7.17 -7.09
CA LYS A 216 -2.48 8.31 -6.46
C LYS A 216 -4.00 8.14 -6.43
N GLY A 217 -4.58 7.50 -7.43
CA GLY A 217 -6.00 7.12 -7.42
C GLY A 217 -6.33 6.13 -6.30
N LEU A 218 -5.51 5.08 -6.11
CA LEU A 218 -5.66 4.12 -5.00
C LEU A 218 -5.53 4.81 -3.65
N GLU A 219 -4.60 5.74 -3.52
CA GLU A 219 -4.38 6.51 -2.29
C GLU A 219 -5.54 7.44 -1.95
N VAL A 220 -6.22 8.04 -2.94
CA VAL A 220 -7.46 8.81 -2.71
C VAL A 220 -8.52 7.90 -2.09
N ILE A 221 -8.70 6.68 -2.61
CA ILE A 221 -9.66 5.72 -2.08
C ILE A 221 -9.27 5.30 -0.65
N GLU A 222 -8.00 4.98 -0.43
CA GLU A 222 -7.48 4.63 0.90
C GLU A 222 -7.73 5.75 1.91
N ALA A 223 -7.45 7.02 1.57
CA ALA A 223 -7.69 8.16 2.43
C ALA A 223 -9.17 8.32 2.80
N MET A 224 -10.07 8.18 1.81
CA MET A 224 -11.52 8.20 2.05
C MET A 224 -11.93 7.18 3.11
N ARG A 225 -11.42 5.93 2.99
CA ARG A 225 -11.76 4.83 3.90
C ARG A 225 -11.13 4.99 5.27
N LEU A 226 -9.83 5.30 5.31
CA LEU A 226 -9.07 5.42 6.56
C LEU A 226 -9.54 6.59 7.43
N TYR A 227 -9.87 7.72 6.80
CA TYR A 227 -10.27 8.93 7.53
C TYR A 227 -11.78 9.16 7.58
N GLY A 228 -12.57 8.33 6.89
CA GLY A 228 -14.04 8.41 6.88
C GLY A 228 -14.56 9.69 6.21
N LEU A 229 -13.89 10.15 5.16
CA LEU A 229 -14.24 11.36 4.42
C LEU A 229 -14.82 11.03 3.05
N PRO A 230 -15.77 11.83 2.54
CA PRO A 230 -16.29 11.66 1.18
C PRO A 230 -15.25 12.08 0.14
N LEU A 231 -15.43 11.61 -1.10
CA LEU A 231 -14.50 11.86 -2.21
C LEU A 231 -14.23 13.34 -2.46
N GLU A 232 -15.24 14.19 -2.27
CA GLU A 232 -15.18 15.64 -2.49
C GLU A 232 -14.25 16.36 -1.49
N GLN A 233 -13.93 15.70 -0.40
CA GLN A 233 -12.98 16.19 0.62
C GLN A 233 -11.58 15.58 0.50
N VAL A 234 -11.29 14.81 -0.56
CA VAL A 234 -9.97 14.22 -0.79
C VAL A 234 -9.45 14.65 -2.15
N ASP A 235 -8.52 15.60 -2.13
CA ASP A 235 -7.84 16.14 -3.31
C ASP A 235 -6.43 15.55 -3.46
N ALA A 236 -5.86 15.73 -4.66
CA ALA A 236 -4.47 15.39 -4.93
C ALA A 236 -3.79 16.47 -5.79
N VAL A 237 -2.51 16.73 -5.51
CA VAL A 237 -1.69 17.70 -6.24
C VAL A 237 -0.32 17.12 -6.57
N VAL A 238 0.26 17.56 -7.67
CA VAL A 238 1.63 17.23 -8.00
C VAL A 238 2.59 18.11 -7.20
N HIS A 239 3.52 17.50 -6.47
CA HIS A 239 4.63 18.12 -5.75
C HIS A 239 5.91 17.37 -6.09
N ARG A 240 6.65 17.89 -7.08
CA ARG A 240 7.80 17.20 -7.71
C ARG A 240 8.93 16.86 -6.73
N GLN A 241 9.12 17.69 -5.72
CA GLN A 241 10.23 17.55 -4.76
C GLN A 241 9.98 16.42 -3.74
N SER A 242 8.73 15.97 -3.55
CA SER A 242 8.33 14.95 -2.57
C SER A 242 8.83 15.23 -1.14
N VAL A 243 8.93 16.50 -0.77
CA VAL A 243 9.31 16.97 0.58
C VAL A 243 8.08 17.07 1.48
N ILE A 244 6.99 17.62 0.94
CA ILE A 244 5.68 17.60 1.61
C ILE A 244 4.98 16.32 1.21
N HIS A 245 4.70 15.46 2.20
CA HIS A 245 4.09 14.16 1.93
C HIS A 245 2.57 14.21 1.84
N SER A 246 1.89 15.07 2.58
CA SER A 246 0.48 15.44 2.42
C SER A 246 0.11 16.62 3.33
N LEU A 247 -1.10 17.16 3.14
CA LEU A 247 -1.61 18.29 3.89
C LEU A 247 -3.06 18.04 4.34
N VAL A 248 -3.42 18.66 5.45
CA VAL A 248 -4.80 18.75 5.95
C VAL A 248 -5.19 20.21 5.97
N GLU A 249 -6.27 20.58 5.28
CA GLU A 249 -6.88 21.89 5.32
C GLU A 249 -8.07 21.86 6.26
N PHE A 250 -8.09 22.75 7.25
CA PHE A 250 -9.17 22.89 8.22
C PHE A 250 -10.18 23.94 7.80
N ARG A 251 -11.36 23.94 8.45
CA ARG A 251 -12.46 24.86 8.13
C ARG A 251 -12.16 26.32 8.43
N ASP A 252 -11.26 26.58 9.37
CA ASP A 252 -10.78 27.95 9.69
C ASP A 252 -9.78 28.49 8.66
N GLY A 253 -9.41 27.70 7.65
CA GLY A 253 -8.44 28.02 6.61
C GLY A 253 -6.99 27.68 6.97
N ALA A 254 -6.73 27.16 8.16
CA ALA A 254 -5.40 26.67 8.53
C ALA A 254 -5.05 25.41 7.71
N MET A 255 -3.76 25.27 7.38
CA MET A 255 -3.26 24.10 6.67
C MET A 255 -2.07 23.51 7.41
N LEU A 256 -2.15 22.22 7.78
CA LEU A 256 -1.04 21.48 8.36
C LEU A 256 -0.44 20.54 7.32
N ALA A 257 0.88 20.44 7.32
CA ALA A 257 1.63 19.55 6.42
C ALA A 257 2.70 18.80 7.20
N GLN A 258 2.91 17.54 6.85
CA GLN A 258 4.06 16.81 7.32
C GLN A 258 5.13 16.82 6.23
N LEU A 259 6.34 17.22 6.62
CA LEU A 259 7.53 17.31 5.76
C LEU A 259 8.56 16.27 6.22
N GLY A 260 9.30 15.74 5.26
CA GLY A 260 10.39 14.79 5.51
C GLY A 260 11.21 14.51 4.26
N THR A 261 12.33 13.85 4.45
CA THR A 261 13.07 13.24 3.35
C THR A 261 12.24 12.10 2.75
N PRO A 262 12.35 11.81 1.44
CA PRO A 262 11.62 10.69 0.81
C PRO A 262 12.22 9.32 1.22
N ASP A 263 11.97 8.92 2.46
CA ASP A 263 12.41 7.65 3.05
C ASP A 263 11.25 6.96 3.78
N MET A 264 10.95 5.73 3.37
CA MET A 264 9.88 4.95 3.98
C MET A 264 10.16 4.51 5.42
N LYS A 265 11.40 4.57 5.89
CA LYS A 265 11.72 4.27 7.29
C LYS A 265 11.03 5.24 8.25
N LEU A 266 10.79 6.50 7.86
CA LEU A 266 10.10 7.48 8.69
C LEU A 266 8.65 7.02 9.01
N PRO A 267 7.76 6.80 8.03
CA PRO A 267 6.39 6.34 8.32
C PRO A 267 6.36 4.92 8.91
N ILE A 268 7.26 4.03 8.53
CA ILE A 268 7.38 2.69 9.12
C ILE A 268 7.72 2.80 10.62
N ARG A 269 8.72 3.59 10.97
CA ARG A 269 9.13 3.83 12.37
C ARG A 269 7.97 4.38 13.18
N TYR A 270 7.29 5.39 12.65
CA TYR A 270 6.15 6.00 13.34
C TYR A 270 5.01 5.00 13.54
N ALA A 271 4.66 4.21 12.53
CA ALA A 271 3.61 3.20 12.64
C ALA A 271 3.92 2.12 13.72
N MET A 272 5.19 1.74 13.87
CA MET A 272 5.59 0.75 14.88
C MET A 272 5.74 1.35 16.30
N THR A 273 5.99 2.65 16.42
CA THR A 273 6.18 3.28 17.74
C THR A 273 5.01 4.09 18.24
N TRP A 274 4.08 4.47 17.36
CA TRP A 274 2.93 5.30 17.73
C TRP A 274 2.28 4.82 19.05
N PRO A 275 1.86 5.75 19.94
CA PRO A 275 1.80 7.21 19.77
C PRO A 275 3.14 7.94 19.99
N GLU A 276 4.20 7.25 20.35
CA GLU A 276 5.51 7.82 20.60
C GLU A 276 6.26 8.09 19.28
N ARG A 277 7.21 9.07 19.33
CA ARG A 277 8.16 9.34 18.26
C ARG A 277 9.54 8.87 18.68
N ALA A 278 9.96 7.72 18.17
CA ALA A 278 11.31 7.22 18.41
C ALA A 278 12.34 8.05 17.62
N ALA A 279 13.54 8.16 18.19
CA ALA A 279 14.66 8.78 17.49
C ALA A 279 15.00 8.04 16.20
N SER A 280 15.41 8.78 15.19
CA SER A 280 15.83 8.27 13.88
C SER A 280 17.34 8.51 13.70
N PRO A 281 18.11 7.53 13.20
CA PRO A 281 19.49 7.74 12.80
C PRO A 281 19.62 8.41 11.43
N GLU A 282 18.52 8.51 10.66
CA GLU A 282 18.51 9.13 9.34
C GLU A 282 18.72 10.65 9.44
N GLU A 283 19.36 11.22 8.42
CA GLU A 283 19.59 12.67 8.35
C GLU A 283 18.25 13.41 8.28
N PRO A 284 18.00 14.40 9.18
CA PRO A 284 16.76 15.16 9.15
C PRO A 284 16.67 16.06 7.91
N LEU A 285 15.45 16.40 7.52
CA LEU A 285 15.22 17.35 6.45
C LEU A 285 15.81 18.70 6.78
N ASP A 286 16.67 19.22 5.89
CA ASP A 286 17.19 20.58 5.95
C ASP A 286 16.41 21.51 5.00
N LEU A 287 15.58 22.37 5.57
CA LEU A 287 14.74 23.31 4.79
C LEU A 287 15.56 24.27 3.94
N LEU A 288 16.80 24.62 4.35
CA LEU A 288 17.64 25.52 3.57
C LEU A 288 18.17 24.85 2.28
N ARG A 289 18.21 23.52 2.25
CA ARG A 289 18.61 22.72 1.07
C ARG A 289 17.43 22.35 0.17
N CYS A 290 16.18 22.49 0.63
CA CYS A 290 15.01 22.06 -0.16
C CYS A 290 14.76 22.91 -1.39
N GLY A 291 15.21 24.16 -1.41
CA GLY A 291 14.90 25.11 -2.48
C GLY A 291 13.41 25.47 -2.53
N ALA A 292 12.91 25.77 -3.72
CA ALA A 292 11.51 26.09 -3.93
C ALA A 292 10.63 24.84 -3.91
N LEU A 293 9.55 24.85 -3.14
CA LEU A 293 8.51 23.83 -3.13
C LEU A 293 7.42 24.23 -4.12
N THR A 294 7.18 23.40 -5.12
CA THR A 294 6.26 23.71 -6.22
C THR A 294 5.07 22.76 -6.24
N PHE A 295 3.93 23.26 -6.69
CA PHE A 295 2.69 22.50 -6.81
C PHE A 295 2.09 22.71 -8.19
N ALA A 296 1.47 21.66 -8.74
CA ALA A 296 0.74 21.69 -10.00
C ALA A 296 -0.52 20.84 -9.90
N PRO A 297 -1.54 21.10 -10.72
CA PRO A 297 -2.71 20.21 -10.80
C PRO A 297 -2.32 18.86 -11.44
N ILE A 298 -3.12 17.82 -11.12
CA ILE A 298 -3.05 16.55 -11.84
C ILE A 298 -3.80 16.71 -13.17
N ASP A 299 -3.16 16.28 -14.28
CA ASP A 299 -3.79 16.17 -15.59
C ASP A 299 -4.52 14.82 -15.69
N ALA A 300 -5.80 14.81 -15.32
CA ALA A 300 -6.63 13.60 -15.34
C ALA A 300 -7.01 13.15 -16.78
N ASP A 301 -6.89 14.04 -17.76
CA ASP A 301 -7.15 13.70 -19.18
C ASP A 301 -5.96 12.93 -19.77
N ALA A 302 -4.74 13.34 -19.45
CA ALA A 302 -3.55 12.59 -19.84
C ALA A 302 -3.40 11.29 -19.03
N PHE A 303 -3.68 11.31 -17.72
CA PHE A 303 -3.50 10.18 -16.82
C PHE A 303 -4.85 9.53 -16.43
N ARG A 304 -5.45 8.83 -17.38
CA ARG A 304 -6.80 8.24 -17.27
C ARG A 304 -6.97 7.32 -16.07
N CYS A 305 -5.93 6.60 -15.64
CA CYS A 305 -6.02 5.73 -14.47
C CYS A 305 -6.42 6.47 -13.19
N PHE A 306 -6.00 7.73 -13.01
CA PHE A 306 -6.42 8.55 -11.88
C PHE A 306 -7.91 8.90 -11.95
N ALA A 307 -8.42 9.26 -13.13
CA ALA A 307 -9.84 9.54 -13.34
C ALA A 307 -10.71 8.30 -13.07
N ILE A 308 -10.29 7.13 -13.58
CA ILE A 308 -10.98 5.84 -13.36
C ILE A 308 -11.05 5.51 -11.87
N ALA A 309 -9.95 5.67 -11.12
CA ALA A 309 -9.94 5.40 -9.70
C ALA A 309 -10.94 6.30 -8.94
N ARG A 310 -11.02 7.58 -9.26
CA ARG A 310 -12.02 8.50 -8.68
C ARG A 310 -13.45 8.13 -9.06
N GLN A 311 -13.66 7.65 -10.28
CA GLN A 311 -14.97 7.16 -10.71
C GLN A 311 -15.38 5.91 -9.92
N CYS A 312 -14.49 4.92 -9.76
CA CYS A 312 -14.73 3.74 -8.93
C CYS A 312 -14.97 4.08 -7.46
N ALA A 313 -14.26 5.08 -6.92
CA ALA A 313 -14.49 5.59 -5.58
C ALA A 313 -15.90 6.14 -5.39
N LYS A 314 -16.41 6.86 -6.40
CA LYS A 314 -17.76 7.43 -6.41
C LYS A 314 -18.83 6.34 -6.60
N GLU A 315 -18.58 5.35 -7.46
CA GLU A 315 -19.46 4.21 -7.69
C GLU A 315 -19.64 3.34 -6.45
N GLY A 316 -18.54 3.08 -5.73
CA GLY A 316 -18.58 2.26 -4.53
C GLY A 316 -18.71 0.75 -4.80
N GLY A 317 -19.25 0.01 -3.82
CA GLY A 317 -19.43 -1.44 -3.92
C GLY A 317 -18.12 -2.16 -4.29
N THR A 318 -18.20 -3.13 -5.21
CA THR A 318 -17.03 -3.90 -5.69
C THR A 318 -16.23 -3.19 -6.79
N ALA A 319 -16.61 -1.99 -7.25
CA ALA A 319 -15.94 -1.29 -8.36
C ALA A 319 -14.44 -1.09 -8.12
N CYS A 320 -14.05 -0.70 -6.90
CA CYS A 320 -12.64 -0.52 -6.55
C CYS A 320 -11.84 -1.84 -6.57
N ALA A 321 -12.45 -2.97 -6.18
CA ALA A 321 -11.82 -4.29 -6.24
C ALA A 321 -11.63 -4.75 -7.69
N VAL A 322 -12.63 -4.53 -8.55
CA VAL A 322 -12.56 -4.82 -10.00
C VAL A 322 -11.44 -4.00 -10.64
N MET A 323 -11.42 -2.70 -10.39
CA MET A 323 -10.39 -1.80 -10.90
C MET A 323 -8.98 -2.25 -10.48
N ASN A 324 -8.78 -2.54 -9.19
CA ASN A 324 -7.48 -2.94 -8.68
C ASN A 324 -7.00 -4.25 -9.32
N ALA A 325 -7.85 -5.27 -9.38
CA ALA A 325 -7.51 -6.57 -9.95
C ALA A 325 -7.17 -6.46 -11.45
N ALA A 326 -7.95 -5.70 -12.21
CA ALA A 326 -7.69 -5.45 -13.63
C ALA A 326 -6.40 -4.65 -13.84
N ASN A 327 -6.14 -3.65 -13.00
CA ASN A 327 -4.89 -2.88 -13.05
C ASN A 327 -3.66 -3.76 -12.79
N GLU A 328 -3.71 -4.66 -11.82
CA GLU A 328 -2.60 -5.60 -11.56
C GLU A 328 -2.28 -6.44 -12.82
N GLU A 329 -3.28 -7.05 -13.47
CA GLU A 329 -3.08 -7.83 -14.69
C GLU A 329 -2.53 -6.98 -15.83
N ALA A 330 -3.07 -5.76 -16.01
CA ALA A 330 -2.64 -4.84 -17.06
C ALA A 330 -1.21 -4.35 -16.87
N VAL A 331 -0.82 -4.04 -15.63
CA VAL A 331 0.55 -3.61 -15.28
C VAL A 331 1.56 -4.74 -15.50
N TRP A 332 1.24 -5.97 -15.09
CA TRP A 332 2.14 -7.10 -15.34
C TRP A 332 2.28 -7.41 -16.83
N ALA A 333 1.20 -7.31 -17.62
CA ALA A 333 1.26 -7.44 -19.06
C ALA A 333 2.12 -6.33 -19.70
N PHE A 334 2.00 -5.09 -19.25
CA PHE A 334 2.85 -3.99 -19.70
C PHE A 334 4.34 -4.26 -19.38
N LEU A 335 4.65 -4.71 -18.17
CA LEU A 335 6.02 -5.03 -17.77
C LEU A 335 6.65 -6.16 -18.62
N ARG A 336 5.85 -7.09 -19.13
CA ARG A 336 6.29 -8.13 -20.05
C ARG A 336 6.32 -7.70 -21.52
N GLY A 337 5.90 -6.46 -21.83
CA GLY A 337 5.81 -5.94 -23.21
C GLY A 337 4.59 -6.47 -24.00
N GLU A 338 3.60 -7.01 -23.32
CA GLU A 338 2.36 -7.58 -23.89
C GLU A 338 1.22 -6.54 -23.94
N ASN A 339 1.44 -5.34 -23.43
CA ASN A 339 0.47 -4.24 -23.39
C ASN A 339 1.17 -2.91 -23.61
N SER A 340 0.45 -1.89 -24.14
CA SER A 340 0.97 -0.52 -24.20
C SER A 340 0.73 0.22 -22.88
N PHE A 341 1.38 1.37 -22.68
CA PHE A 341 1.19 2.19 -21.49
C PHE A 341 -0.28 2.65 -21.35
N ASN A 342 -0.87 3.20 -22.42
CA ASN A 342 -2.29 3.54 -22.44
C ASN A 342 -3.19 2.29 -22.48
N GLY A 343 -2.69 1.14 -22.89
CA GLY A 343 -3.38 -0.15 -22.78
C GLY A 343 -3.72 -0.52 -21.34
N ILE A 344 -2.98 -0.01 -20.34
CA ILE A 344 -3.27 -0.27 -18.92
C ILE A 344 -4.68 0.22 -18.58
N HIS A 345 -4.98 1.50 -18.79
CA HIS A 345 -6.31 2.04 -18.44
C HIS A 345 -7.43 1.42 -19.31
N ARG A 346 -7.15 1.16 -20.62
CA ARG A 346 -8.13 0.52 -21.50
C ARG A 346 -8.51 -0.89 -21.01
N THR A 347 -7.54 -1.65 -20.48
CA THR A 347 -7.80 -2.97 -19.89
C THR A 347 -8.65 -2.85 -18.63
N VAL A 348 -8.39 -1.84 -17.79
CA VAL A 348 -9.19 -1.58 -16.58
C VAL A 348 -10.62 -1.19 -16.93
N GLU A 349 -10.82 -0.26 -17.86
CA GLU A 349 -12.15 0.15 -18.35
C GLU A 349 -12.93 -1.05 -18.89
N ALA A 350 -12.30 -1.86 -19.75
CA ALA A 350 -12.95 -3.04 -20.32
C ALA A 350 -13.31 -4.12 -19.28
N ALA A 351 -12.58 -4.21 -18.17
CA ALA A 351 -12.95 -5.11 -17.07
C ALA A 351 -14.12 -4.55 -16.27
N LEU A 352 -14.13 -3.23 -15.98
CA LEU A 352 -15.24 -2.55 -15.31
C LEU A 352 -16.55 -2.67 -16.09
N ASP A 353 -16.50 -2.59 -17.42
CA ASP A 353 -17.69 -2.77 -18.27
C ASP A 353 -18.26 -4.20 -18.23
N ARG A 354 -17.45 -5.21 -17.92
CA ARG A 354 -17.84 -6.63 -17.96
C ARG A 354 -18.26 -7.19 -16.62
N VAL A 355 -17.74 -6.65 -15.52
CA VAL A 355 -17.98 -7.16 -14.17
C VAL A 355 -19.00 -6.27 -13.47
N ALA A 356 -20.18 -6.82 -13.20
CA ALA A 356 -21.24 -6.08 -12.53
C ALA A 356 -20.82 -5.69 -11.09
N VAL A 357 -21.10 -4.45 -10.73
CA VAL A 357 -20.84 -3.94 -9.39
C VAL A 357 -21.87 -4.52 -8.42
N LYS A 358 -21.39 -5.04 -7.29
CA LYS A 358 -22.24 -5.47 -6.18
C LYS A 358 -22.10 -4.46 -5.04
N TYR A 359 -23.21 -3.88 -4.62
CA TYR A 359 -23.26 -2.93 -3.51
C TYR A 359 -23.35 -3.66 -2.16
N GLN A 360 -22.80 -3.07 -1.11
CA GLN A 360 -22.69 -3.65 0.23
C GLN A 360 -22.09 -5.08 0.20
N PRO A 361 -20.92 -5.26 -0.42
CA PRO A 361 -20.38 -6.59 -0.66
C PRO A 361 -19.86 -7.24 0.62
N SER A 362 -20.07 -8.56 0.75
CA SER A 362 -19.33 -9.40 1.68
C SER A 362 -17.88 -9.59 1.23
N LEU A 363 -17.03 -10.15 2.10
CA LEU A 363 -15.68 -10.54 1.72
C LEU A 363 -15.65 -11.52 0.54
N ALA A 364 -16.59 -12.49 0.53
CA ALA A 364 -16.69 -13.44 -0.58
C ALA A 364 -17.05 -12.75 -1.91
N ASP A 365 -17.91 -11.73 -1.87
CA ASP A 365 -18.28 -10.95 -3.06
C ASP A 365 -17.09 -10.16 -3.60
N ILE A 366 -16.27 -9.59 -2.73
CA ILE A 366 -15.06 -8.85 -3.12
C ILE A 366 -14.04 -9.78 -3.77
N LEU A 367 -13.81 -10.97 -3.18
CA LEU A 367 -12.89 -11.95 -3.75
C LEU A 367 -13.38 -12.51 -5.09
N GLU A 368 -14.67 -12.71 -5.23
CA GLU A 368 -15.26 -13.14 -6.51
C GLU A 368 -15.15 -12.03 -7.56
N ALA A 369 -15.40 -10.77 -7.20
CA ALA A 369 -15.23 -9.63 -8.11
C ALA A 369 -13.77 -9.48 -8.57
N ASP A 370 -12.80 -9.65 -7.67
CA ASP A 370 -11.36 -9.68 -7.99
C ASP A 370 -11.05 -10.79 -9.01
N ARG A 371 -11.53 -12.02 -8.77
CA ARG A 371 -11.34 -13.16 -9.66
C ARG A 371 -11.91 -12.89 -11.07
N LEU A 372 -13.17 -12.44 -11.15
CA LEU A 372 -13.84 -12.13 -12.40
C LEU A 372 -13.14 -10.99 -13.17
N ALA A 373 -12.67 -9.97 -12.44
CA ALA A 373 -11.94 -8.86 -13.04
C ALA A 373 -10.60 -9.30 -13.66
N ARG A 374 -9.87 -10.19 -12.99
CA ARG A 374 -8.63 -10.78 -13.55
C ARG A 374 -8.92 -11.59 -14.81
N GLU A 375 -9.97 -12.40 -14.82
CA GLU A 375 -10.38 -13.15 -16.03
C GLU A 375 -10.78 -12.21 -17.18
N ALA A 376 -11.55 -11.16 -16.89
CA ALA A 376 -11.95 -10.16 -17.87
C ALA A 376 -10.74 -9.41 -18.44
N ALA A 377 -9.80 -8.98 -17.61
CA ALA A 377 -8.56 -8.32 -18.02
C ALA A 377 -7.70 -9.22 -18.92
N ARG A 378 -7.45 -10.46 -18.49
CA ARG A 378 -6.69 -11.45 -19.30
C ARG A 378 -7.35 -11.75 -20.66
N ALA A 379 -8.69 -11.74 -20.73
CA ALA A 379 -9.40 -11.92 -22.00
C ALA A 379 -9.26 -10.71 -22.94
N VAL A 380 -8.99 -9.52 -22.41
CA VAL A 380 -8.66 -8.31 -23.20
C VAL A 380 -7.23 -8.36 -23.70
N LEU A 381 -6.29 -8.73 -22.82
CA LEU A 381 -4.85 -8.77 -23.11
C LEU A 381 -4.45 -9.86 -24.13
N LYS A 382 -5.26 -10.89 -24.31
CA LYS A 382 -5.01 -11.96 -25.31
C LYS A 382 -5.44 -11.60 -26.73
N ARG A 383 -6.06 -10.43 -26.94
CA ARG A 383 -6.51 -9.95 -28.26
C ARG A 383 -5.47 -9.03 -28.90
#